data_8ff82412f6543ee9167a7c60b0e4a928
#
_entry.id   8ff82412f6543ee9167a7c60b0e4a928
#
_cell.length_a   1.000
_cell.length_b   1.000
_cell.length_c   1.000
_cell.angle_alpha   90.00
_cell.angle_beta   90.00
_cell.angle_gamma   90.00
#
_symmetry.space_group_name_H-M   'P 1'
#
loop_
_entity.id
_entity.type
_entity.pdbx_description
1 polymer ?
#
loop_
_entity_poly.entity_id
_entity_poly.type
_entity_poly.pdbx_seq_one_letter_code
_entity_poly.pdbx_strand_id
1 'polypeptide(L)'
;DIVIATGAVRMEGTSREYAPIEYPAVADLEVANALVAAAKELGLTYHTGVVQCKDAFYGQHEPERMPVSYELLNKWEAWKRLGCKASEMESAALFIVAAHLKVRCGSDFLVMGNQERNALGMDNPIVHDTEAAVAVGVEAIRRLIRADREK
;
A
#
# COMPACT_ATOMS: atom_id res chain seq x y z
N ASP A 1 -12.93 1.49 -3.90
CA ASP A 1 -11.80 2.27 -4.44
C ASP A 1 -10.52 1.44 -4.44
N ILE A 2 -9.57 1.82 -5.29
CA ILE A 2 -8.23 1.22 -5.37
C ILE A 2 -7.19 2.19 -4.81
N VAL A 3 -6.21 1.70 -4.05
CA VAL A 3 -5.03 2.47 -3.66
C VAL A 3 -3.82 1.88 -4.36
N ILE A 4 -3.05 2.72 -5.05
CA ILE A 4 -1.80 2.38 -5.72
C ILE A 4 -0.66 2.99 -4.90
N ALA A 5 0.20 2.15 -4.33
CA ALA A 5 1.30 2.61 -3.50
C ALA A 5 2.43 3.21 -4.34
N THR A 6 2.88 4.40 -3.98
CA THR A 6 4.11 5.02 -4.52
C THR A 6 5.30 4.77 -3.61
N GLY A 7 5.06 4.41 -2.37
CA GLY A 7 6.03 4.04 -1.36
C GLY A 7 5.31 3.55 -0.10
N ALA A 8 6.07 3.00 0.83
CA ALA A 8 5.53 2.45 2.06
C ALA A 8 6.34 2.86 3.30
N VAL A 9 5.64 3.14 4.39
CA VAL A 9 6.24 3.33 5.71
C VAL A 9 6.74 1.97 6.22
N ARG A 10 8.00 1.89 6.60
CA ARG A 10 8.68 0.65 7.00
C ARG A 10 8.49 0.36 8.50
N MET A 11 7.28 -0.10 8.89
CA MET A 11 6.99 -0.50 10.27
C MET A 11 7.06 -2.01 10.50
N GLU A 12 7.45 -2.77 9.47
CA GLU A 12 7.61 -4.22 9.51
C GLU A 12 9.08 -4.64 9.67
N GLY A 13 9.33 -5.88 10.06
CA GLY A 13 10.66 -6.40 10.36
C GLY A 13 11.47 -6.80 9.13
N THR A 14 10.84 -7.39 8.13
CA THR A 14 11.54 -7.96 6.96
C THR A 14 12.41 -6.96 6.23
N SER A 15 11.89 -5.76 5.94
CA SER A 15 12.66 -4.74 5.22
C SER A 15 13.89 -4.28 5.99
N ARG A 16 13.87 -4.35 7.32
CA ARG A 16 15.00 -3.96 8.20
C ARG A 16 16.16 -4.95 8.13
N GLU A 17 15.87 -6.22 7.81
CA GLU A 17 16.88 -7.26 7.59
C GLU A 17 17.60 -7.09 6.24
N TYR A 18 16.93 -6.48 5.24
CA TYR A 18 17.45 -6.33 3.89
C TYR A 18 18.12 -4.99 3.63
N ALA A 19 17.74 -3.92 4.32
CA ALA A 19 18.27 -2.59 4.07
C ALA A 19 18.27 -1.71 5.33
N PRO A 20 19.23 -0.75 5.45
CA PRO A 20 19.18 0.27 6.50
C PRO A 20 17.82 1.00 6.48
N ILE A 21 17.38 1.45 7.67
CA ILE A 21 16.06 2.08 7.81
C ILE A 21 15.92 3.37 6.97
N GLU A 22 17.03 4.05 6.72
CA GLU A 22 17.10 5.26 5.93
C GLU A 22 16.85 5.04 4.43
N TYR A 23 17.03 3.79 3.94
CA TYR A 23 16.71 3.46 2.55
C TYR A 23 15.18 3.41 2.36
N PRO A 24 14.61 4.22 1.46
CA PRO A 24 13.16 4.31 1.32
C PRO A 24 12.57 3.06 0.65
N ALA A 25 11.42 2.60 1.13
CA ALA A 25 10.61 1.59 0.44
C ALA A 25 9.75 2.28 -0.61
N VAL A 26 10.19 2.27 -1.87
CA VAL A 26 9.52 2.93 -3.00
C VAL A 26 9.10 1.93 -4.06
N ALA A 27 7.95 2.16 -4.66
CA ALA A 27 7.51 1.41 -5.83
C ALA A 27 8.37 1.76 -7.04
N ASP A 28 8.53 0.80 -7.95
CA ASP A 28 9.08 1.07 -9.28
C ASP A 28 8.13 2.01 -10.04
N LEU A 29 8.70 3.07 -10.63
CA LEU A 29 7.90 4.11 -11.28
C LEU A 29 7.16 3.61 -12.52
N GLU A 30 7.78 2.72 -13.33
CA GLU A 30 7.12 2.15 -14.51
C GLU A 30 5.92 1.30 -14.08
N VAL A 31 6.07 0.50 -13.01
CA VAL A 31 4.99 -0.33 -12.47
C VAL A 31 3.87 0.52 -11.89
N ALA A 32 4.20 1.53 -11.08
CA ALA A 32 3.21 2.45 -10.50
C ALA A 32 2.40 3.16 -11.61
N ASN A 33 3.07 3.65 -12.66
CA ASN A 33 2.41 4.27 -13.80
C ASN A 33 1.53 3.29 -14.59
N ALA A 34 1.96 2.04 -14.74
CA ALA A 34 1.16 1.00 -15.40
C ALA A 34 -0.12 0.68 -14.61
N LEU A 35 -0.04 0.61 -13.27
CA LEU A 35 -1.18 0.42 -12.38
C LEU A 35 -2.18 1.59 -12.49
N VAL A 36 -1.68 2.84 -12.48
CA VAL A 36 -2.51 4.04 -12.68
C VAL A 36 -3.21 4.02 -14.03
N ALA A 37 -2.48 3.67 -15.11
CA ALA A 37 -3.05 3.60 -16.44
C ALA A 37 -4.13 2.50 -16.54
N ALA A 38 -3.90 1.35 -15.91
CA ALA A 38 -4.86 0.25 -15.85
C ALA A 38 -6.13 0.64 -15.08
N ALA A 39 -6.00 1.28 -13.91
CA ALA A 39 -7.16 1.73 -13.14
C ALA A 39 -8.01 2.74 -13.93
N LYS A 40 -7.37 3.67 -14.66
CA LYS A 40 -8.05 4.63 -15.54
C LYS A 40 -8.81 3.93 -16.67
N GLU A 41 -8.17 2.99 -17.37
CA GLU A 41 -8.78 2.26 -18.47
C GLU A 41 -10.00 1.45 -18.03
N LEU A 42 -9.92 0.85 -16.83
CA LEU A 42 -11.01 0.09 -16.23
C LEU A 42 -12.10 0.99 -15.61
N GLY A 43 -11.95 2.31 -15.66
CA GLY A 43 -12.93 3.27 -15.12
C GLY A 43 -13.09 3.21 -13.60
N LEU A 44 -12.06 2.76 -12.89
CA LEU A 44 -12.10 2.59 -11.43
C LEU A 44 -11.65 3.86 -10.71
N THR A 45 -12.30 4.15 -9.58
CA THR A 45 -11.82 5.19 -8.66
C THR A 45 -10.55 4.71 -7.97
N TYR A 46 -9.48 5.50 -8.08
CA TYR A 46 -8.19 5.16 -7.51
C TYR A 46 -7.53 6.35 -6.81
N HIS A 47 -6.64 6.04 -5.89
CA HIS A 47 -5.80 6.99 -5.15
C HIS A 47 -4.34 6.55 -5.24
N THR A 48 -3.42 7.51 -5.28
CA THR A 48 -1.98 7.23 -5.28
C THR A 48 -1.32 7.88 -4.08
N GLY A 49 -0.32 7.23 -3.51
CA GLY A 49 0.46 7.80 -2.42
C GLY A 49 1.17 6.78 -1.56
N VAL A 50 1.71 7.26 -0.45
CA VAL A 50 2.39 6.41 0.53
C VAL A 50 1.35 5.63 1.33
N VAL A 51 1.65 4.36 1.60
CA VAL A 51 0.86 3.50 2.48
C VAL A 51 1.64 3.18 3.76
N GLN A 52 0.93 2.83 4.83
CA GLN A 52 1.57 2.36 6.06
C GLN A 52 1.63 0.83 6.02
N CYS A 53 2.86 0.28 6.06
CA CYS A 53 3.09 -1.17 6.11
C CYS A 53 3.53 -1.58 7.50
N LYS A 54 2.85 -2.58 8.10
CA LYS A 54 3.05 -3.04 9.47
C LYS A 54 3.04 -4.56 9.59
N ASP A 55 3.56 -5.10 10.68
CA ASP A 55 3.52 -6.54 11.01
C ASP A 55 2.24 -6.90 11.78
N ALA A 56 1.84 -6.07 12.73
CA ALA A 56 0.79 -6.42 13.67
C ALA A 56 -0.55 -5.78 13.31
N PHE A 57 -1.51 -6.60 12.85
CA PHE A 57 -2.87 -6.17 12.53
C PHE A 57 -3.54 -5.46 13.72
N TYR A 58 -3.51 -6.07 14.89
CA TYR A 58 -4.15 -5.53 16.10
C TYR A 58 -3.46 -4.29 16.66
N GLY A 59 -2.20 -4.01 16.30
CA GLY A 59 -1.54 -2.76 16.64
C GLY A 59 -2.21 -1.52 16.05
N GLN A 60 -3.00 -1.69 14.99
CA GLN A 60 -3.82 -0.63 14.40
C GLN A 60 -5.28 -0.67 14.88
N HIS A 61 -5.89 -1.85 14.90
CA HIS A 61 -7.34 -1.99 15.11
C HIS A 61 -7.73 -2.02 16.59
N GLU A 62 -6.84 -2.46 17.46
CA GLU A 62 -7.04 -2.53 18.91
C GLU A 62 -5.78 -2.05 19.66
N PRO A 63 -5.27 -0.84 19.36
CA PRO A 63 -3.99 -0.37 19.91
C PRO A 63 -3.99 -0.28 21.44
N GLU A 64 -5.14 -0.06 22.05
CA GLU A 64 -5.29 0.05 23.51
C GLU A 64 -4.97 -1.26 24.24
N ARG A 65 -5.05 -2.38 23.55
CA ARG A 65 -4.67 -3.71 24.08
C ARG A 65 -3.18 -3.98 24.03
N MET A 66 -2.42 -3.14 23.32
CA MET A 66 -0.99 -3.33 23.12
C MET A 66 -0.18 -2.62 24.21
N PRO A 67 0.93 -3.22 24.71
CA PRO A 67 1.77 -2.60 25.74
C PRO A 67 2.31 -1.22 25.36
N VAL A 68 2.48 -0.96 24.06
CA VAL A 68 2.99 0.31 23.50
C VAL A 68 1.87 1.15 22.87
N SER A 69 0.68 1.10 23.42
CA SER A 69 -0.52 1.74 22.84
C SER A 69 -0.31 3.23 22.54
N TYR A 70 0.32 3.97 23.42
CA TYR A 70 0.63 5.39 23.24
C TYR A 70 1.48 5.66 21.98
N GLU A 71 2.44 4.79 21.69
CA GLU A 71 3.29 4.92 20.50
C GLU A 71 2.49 4.63 19.22
N LEU A 72 1.67 3.60 19.24
CA LEU A 72 0.84 3.19 18.09
C LEU A 72 -0.19 4.27 17.75
N LEU A 73 -0.88 4.83 18.74
CA LEU A 73 -1.83 5.92 18.56
C LEU A 73 -1.16 7.19 18.02
N ASN A 74 -0.01 7.58 18.58
CA ASN A 74 0.73 8.75 18.10
C ASN A 74 1.23 8.56 16.65
N LYS A 75 1.73 7.37 16.31
CA LYS A 75 2.15 7.04 14.94
C LYS A 75 0.96 7.07 13.97
N TRP A 76 -0.18 6.50 14.35
CA TRP A 76 -1.38 6.54 13.52
C TRP A 76 -1.78 7.97 13.18
N GLU A 77 -1.82 8.84 14.17
CA GLU A 77 -2.11 10.26 13.97
C GLU A 77 -1.06 10.95 13.06
N ALA A 78 0.22 10.62 13.22
CA ALA A 78 1.27 11.13 12.35
C ALA A 78 1.08 10.70 10.89
N TRP A 79 0.75 9.43 10.63
CA TRP A 79 0.50 8.93 9.28
C TRP A 79 -0.70 9.60 8.60
N LYS A 80 -1.77 9.86 9.35
CA LYS A 80 -2.91 10.65 8.86
C LYS A 80 -2.49 12.06 8.44
N ARG A 81 -1.76 12.76 9.30
CA ARG A 81 -1.26 14.12 9.02
C ARG A 81 -0.30 14.18 7.84
N LEU A 82 0.48 13.14 7.63
CA LEU A 82 1.37 12.99 6.47
C LEU A 82 0.64 12.56 5.19
N GLY A 83 -0.64 12.24 5.29
CA GLY A 83 -1.48 11.89 4.15
C GLY A 83 -1.29 10.48 3.61
N CYS A 84 -0.88 9.51 4.47
CA CYS A 84 -0.90 8.11 4.09
C CYS A 84 -2.27 7.70 3.59
N LYS A 85 -2.31 6.94 2.50
CA LYS A 85 -3.55 6.61 1.78
C LYS A 85 -4.23 5.36 2.28
N ALA A 86 -3.45 4.40 2.77
CA ALA A 86 -3.96 3.14 3.28
C ALA A 86 -3.00 2.56 4.33
N SER A 87 -3.48 1.52 5.01
CA SER A 87 -2.68 0.67 5.88
C SER A 87 -2.78 -0.76 5.36
N GLU A 88 -1.63 -1.42 5.23
CA GLU A 88 -1.46 -2.76 4.69
C GLU A 88 -0.28 -3.48 5.39
N MET A 89 0.17 -4.62 4.91
CA MET A 89 1.12 -5.44 5.65
C MET A 89 2.28 -6.00 4.80
N GLU A 90 2.41 -5.66 3.51
CA GLU A 90 3.32 -6.32 2.57
C GLU A 90 4.27 -5.39 1.82
N SER A 91 3.84 -4.19 1.45
CA SER A 91 4.53 -3.37 0.43
C SER A 91 5.94 -2.97 0.80
N ALA A 92 6.22 -2.63 2.05
CA ALA A 92 7.56 -2.19 2.43
C ALA A 92 8.57 -3.33 2.23
N ALA A 93 8.23 -4.54 2.67
CA ALA A 93 9.05 -5.72 2.46
C ALA A 93 9.26 -6.01 0.97
N LEU A 94 8.17 -6.01 0.19
CA LEU A 94 8.21 -6.27 -1.25
C LEU A 94 9.10 -5.26 -1.99
N PHE A 95 8.96 -3.97 -1.73
CA PHE A 95 9.74 -2.92 -2.39
C PHE A 95 11.23 -3.03 -2.06
N ILE A 96 11.58 -3.28 -0.80
CA ILE A 96 12.97 -3.43 -0.38
C ILE A 96 13.61 -4.71 -0.96
N VAL A 97 12.91 -5.83 -0.90
CA VAL A 97 13.40 -7.09 -1.47
C VAL A 97 13.54 -6.98 -3.00
N ALA A 98 12.59 -6.36 -3.68
CA ALA A 98 12.68 -6.10 -5.11
C ALA A 98 13.89 -5.21 -5.48
N ALA A 99 14.15 -4.16 -4.69
CA ALA A 99 15.34 -3.32 -4.86
C ALA A 99 16.64 -4.12 -4.70
N HIS A 100 16.71 -5.02 -3.70
CA HIS A 100 17.84 -5.93 -3.52
C HIS A 100 18.02 -6.86 -4.73
N LEU A 101 16.96 -7.42 -5.25
CA LEU A 101 16.97 -8.33 -6.39
C LEU A 101 17.09 -7.62 -7.75
N LYS A 102 17.05 -6.28 -7.79
CA LYS A 102 17.07 -5.47 -9.00
C LYS A 102 15.92 -5.79 -9.97
N VAL A 103 14.74 -6.05 -9.41
CA VAL A 103 13.49 -6.28 -10.16
C VAL A 103 12.48 -5.17 -9.91
N ARG A 104 11.58 -4.94 -10.85
CA ARG A 104 10.49 -3.97 -10.72
C ARG A 104 9.40 -4.52 -9.80
N CYS A 105 8.85 -3.65 -8.96
CA CYS A 105 7.75 -4.00 -8.04
C CYS A 105 6.80 -2.82 -7.86
N GLY A 106 5.53 -3.09 -7.78
CA GLY A 106 4.48 -2.15 -7.41
C GLY A 106 3.42 -2.86 -6.58
N SER A 107 2.53 -2.09 -5.98
CA SER A 107 1.41 -2.64 -5.20
C SER A 107 0.16 -1.84 -5.43
N ASP A 108 -0.96 -2.54 -5.54
CA ASP A 108 -2.30 -1.98 -5.52
C ASP A 108 -3.21 -2.74 -4.55
N PHE A 109 -4.18 -2.05 -3.99
CA PHE A 109 -5.02 -2.56 -2.91
C PHE A 109 -6.48 -2.20 -3.13
N LEU A 110 -7.36 -3.14 -2.81
CA LEU A 110 -8.75 -2.82 -2.55
C LEU A 110 -8.88 -2.08 -1.21
N VAL A 111 -9.59 -0.97 -1.18
CA VAL A 111 -10.03 -0.34 0.07
C VAL A 111 -11.18 -1.17 0.65
N MET A 112 -10.90 -1.98 1.66
CA MET A 112 -11.91 -2.82 2.31
C MET A 112 -12.86 -2.01 3.19
N GLY A 113 -12.34 -0.99 3.87
CA GLY A 113 -13.09 -0.11 4.75
C GLY A 113 -12.24 1.08 5.18
N ASN A 114 -12.84 2.04 5.87
CA ASN A 114 -12.16 3.24 6.34
C ASN A 114 -12.31 3.36 7.87
N GLN A 115 -11.22 3.15 8.60
CA GLN A 115 -11.20 3.15 10.05
C GLN A 115 -11.61 4.50 10.64
N GLU A 116 -11.24 5.62 10.00
CA GLU A 116 -11.58 6.96 10.47
C GLU A 116 -13.08 7.24 10.30
N ARG A 117 -13.69 6.82 9.19
CA ARG A 117 -15.15 6.91 9.01
C ARG A 117 -15.88 6.10 10.06
N ASN A 118 -15.40 4.89 10.36
CA ASN A 118 -15.96 4.05 11.40
C ASN A 118 -15.89 4.73 12.78
N ALA A 119 -14.73 5.29 13.14
CA ALA A 119 -14.53 6.01 14.40
C ALA A 119 -15.45 7.26 14.54
N LEU A 120 -15.81 7.89 13.42
CA LEU A 120 -16.72 9.04 13.37
C LEU A 120 -18.20 8.64 13.26
N GLY A 121 -18.53 7.35 13.28
CA GLY A 121 -19.91 6.85 13.10
C GLY A 121 -20.49 7.14 11.71
N MET A 122 -19.64 7.34 10.72
CA MET A 122 -20.06 7.56 9.32
C MET A 122 -20.34 6.25 8.62
N ASP A 123 -21.12 6.30 7.54
CA ASP A 123 -21.33 5.13 6.68
C ASP A 123 -19.98 4.60 6.16
N ASN A 124 -19.74 3.31 6.39
CA ASN A 124 -18.47 2.64 6.11
C ASN A 124 -18.75 1.19 5.64
N PRO A 125 -19.23 1.02 4.40
CA PRO A 125 -19.47 -0.31 3.87
C PRO A 125 -18.16 -1.09 3.75
N ILE A 126 -18.16 -2.32 4.25
CA ILE A 126 -17.00 -3.21 4.15
C ILE A 126 -17.10 -3.99 2.85
N VAL A 127 -16.02 -3.96 2.06
CA VAL A 127 -15.89 -4.61 0.75
C VAL A 127 -14.79 -5.66 0.81
N HIS A 128 -15.12 -6.89 0.42
CA HIS A 128 -14.17 -8.01 0.42
C HIS A 128 -13.86 -8.53 -1.01
N ASP A 129 -14.61 -8.07 -2.01
CA ASP A 129 -14.41 -8.47 -3.39
C ASP A 129 -13.17 -7.79 -3.98
N THR A 130 -12.13 -8.58 -4.21
CA THR A 130 -10.85 -8.13 -4.74
C THR A 130 -10.75 -8.14 -6.27
N GLU A 131 -11.81 -8.49 -6.99
CA GLU A 131 -11.76 -8.63 -8.46
C GLU A 131 -11.26 -7.35 -9.16
N ALA A 132 -11.69 -6.19 -8.68
CA ALA A 132 -11.26 -4.92 -9.25
C ALA A 132 -9.75 -4.66 -9.09
N ALA A 133 -9.19 -4.94 -7.90
CA ALA A 133 -7.74 -4.80 -7.66
C ALA A 133 -6.95 -5.81 -8.51
N VAL A 134 -7.37 -7.06 -8.53
CA VAL A 134 -6.75 -8.09 -9.39
C VAL A 134 -6.79 -7.69 -10.87
N ALA A 135 -7.91 -7.14 -11.36
CA ALA A 135 -8.02 -6.68 -12.75
C ALA A 135 -7.03 -5.55 -13.06
N VAL A 136 -6.83 -4.60 -12.12
CA VAL A 136 -5.82 -3.53 -12.26
C VAL A 136 -4.42 -4.13 -12.37
N GLY A 137 -4.04 -5.05 -11.46
CA GLY A 137 -2.74 -5.70 -11.48
C GLY A 137 -2.49 -6.48 -12.78
N VAL A 138 -3.47 -7.26 -13.24
CA VAL A 138 -3.37 -8.03 -14.51
C VAL A 138 -3.20 -7.11 -15.71
N GLU A 139 -3.98 -6.04 -15.83
CA GLU A 139 -3.86 -5.11 -16.97
C GLU A 139 -2.55 -4.32 -16.90
N ALA A 140 -2.07 -3.95 -15.71
CA ALA A 140 -0.77 -3.32 -15.54
C ALA A 140 0.37 -4.23 -16.04
N ILE A 141 0.35 -5.52 -15.71
CA ILE A 141 1.33 -6.50 -16.19
C ILE A 141 1.27 -6.61 -17.72
N ARG A 142 0.09 -6.66 -18.32
CA ARG A 142 -0.07 -6.69 -19.78
C ARG A 142 0.56 -5.47 -20.45
N ARG A 143 0.39 -4.29 -19.87
CA ARG A 143 0.99 -3.03 -20.37
C ARG A 143 2.50 -3.06 -20.28
N LEU A 144 3.07 -3.52 -19.17
CA LEU A 144 4.51 -3.65 -19.00
C LEU A 144 5.11 -4.64 -20.00
N ILE A 145 4.46 -5.79 -20.23
CA ILE A 145 4.90 -6.78 -21.23
C ILE A 145 4.92 -6.17 -22.64
N ARG A 146 3.88 -5.40 -23.01
CA ARG A 146 3.84 -4.72 -24.32
C ARG A 146 4.99 -3.71 -24.45
N ALA A 147 5.16 -2.84 -23.44
CA ALA A 147 6.20 -1.82 -23.43
C ALA A 147 7.64 -2.44 -23.47
N ASP A 148 7.85 -3.56 -22.81
CA ASP A 148 9.16 -4.23 -22.83
C ASP A 148 9.48 -4.91 -24.17
N ARG A 149 8.44 -5.28 -24.94
CA ARG A 149 8.63 -5.84 -26.31
C ARG A 149 8.93 -4.78 -27.36
N GLU A 150 8.66 -3.52 -27.06
CA GLU A 150 8.87 -2.38 -27.96
C GLU A 150 10.24 -1.70 -27.73
N LYS A 151 10.96 -2.08 -26.67
CA LYS A 151 12.35 -1.64 -26.37
C LYS A 151 13.38 -2.47 -27.12
#